data_9062a3fce60899e2864674bb69833076
#
_entry.id   9062a3fce60899e2864674bb69833076
#
_cell.length_a   1.000
_cell.length_b   1.000
_cell.length_c   1.000
_cell.angle_alpha   90.00
_cell.angle_beta   90.00
_cell.angle_gamma   90.00
#
_symmetry.space_group_name_H-M   'P 1'
#
loop_
_entity.id
_entity.type
_entity.pdbx_description
1 polymer ?
#
loop_
_entity_poly.entity_id
_entity_poly.type
_entity_poly.pdbx_seq_one_letter_code
_entity_poly.pdbx_strand_id
1 'polypeptide(L)'
;AGVSAARNNGMSIAQGKYLFFVDGDDFVAENCFKVLLHIAETNALDVVMFDFKAVNPDTPVLTAQSCEAQDVKVITGKEFLTDNCLHGAVWLYFVKRELVERDRLHFPVSHICDDNVFSLSAILAAHRMVKLSKVCYYYVQRPGSIIHEKSIAHKLKYMGDIIYCSNQFGEVIEKYRGELSEPTYSRLIGRRNSFLYIAIVGALRAGVISEVCAQLKAEGLLPLGKLDKRDFTDTRWTAIRLLSRCPMMLCAVGKLMSWLK
;
A
#
# COMPACT_ATOMS: atom_id res chain seq x y z
N ALA A 1 16.00 3.25 -13.46
CA ALA A 1 15.81 4.41 -12.58
C ALA A 1 14.33 4.52 -12.20
N GLY A 2 14.01 5.21 -11.14
CA GLY A 2 12.65 5.38 -10.62
C GLY A 2 12.67 5.46 -9.10
N VAL A 3 11.52 5.78 -8.48
CA VAL A 3 11.40 5.99 -7.04
C VAL A 3 11.83 4.75 -6.24
N SER A 4 11.42 3.54 -6.66
CA SER A 4 11.80 2.26 -6.04
C SER A 4 13.31 2.04 -6.02
N ALA A 5 13.98 2.32 -7.15
CA ALA A 5 15.43 2.20 -7.25
C ALA A 5 16.14 3.23 -6.35
N ALA A 6 15.63 4.46 -6.28
CA ALA A 6 16.17 5.50 -5.39
C ALA A 6 15.99 5.10 -3.91
N ARG A 7 14.81 4.58 -3.51
CA ARG A 7 14.55 4.10 -2.16
C ARG A 7 15.47 2.91 -1.79
N ASN A 8 15.62 1.93 -2.69
CA ASN A 8 16.52 0.79 -2.48
C ASN A 8 17.98 1.26 -2.32
N ASN A 9 18.44 2.19 -3.16
CA ASN A 9 19.77 2.76 -3.03
C ASN A 9 19.94 3.53 -1.71
N GLY A 10 18.96 4.33 -1.33
CA GLY A 10 18.95 5.02 -0.03
C GLY A 10 19.07 4.06 1.14
N MET A 11 18.31 2.95 1.13
CA MET A 11 18.41 1.91 2.16
C MET A 11 19.79 1.26 2.21
N SER A 12 20.42 1.01 1.05
CA SER A 12 21.72 0.31 0.98
C SER A 12 22.89 1.13 1.56
N ILE A 13 22.77 2.44 1.60
CA ILE A 13 23.81 3.35 2.15
C ILE A 13 23.44 3.94 3.50
N ALA A 14 22.22 3.73 3.98
CA ALA A 14 21.76 4.26 5.25
C ALA A 14 22.50 3.61 6.43
N GLN A 15 22.95 4.44 7.39
CA GLN A 15 23.68 4.00 8.59
C GLN A 15 22.85 4.17 9.86
N GLY A 16 21.69 4.86 9.77
CA GLY A 16 20.81 5.09 10.90
C GLY A 16 20.19 3.80 11.43
N LYS A 17 19.84 3.79 12.71
CA LYS A 17 19.15 2.65 13.35
C LYS A 17 17.74 2.43 12.81
N TYR A 18 17.08 3.52 12.40
CA TYR A 18 15.76 3.51 11.79
C TYR A 18 15.79 4.19 10.44
N LEU A 19 14.90 3.77 9.56
CA LEU A 19 14.66 4.31 8.23
C LEU A 19 13.33 5.06 8.22
N PHE A 20 13.31 6.22 7.57
CA PHE A 20 12.10 6.99 7.33
C PHE A 20 12.14 7.52 5.89
N PHE A 21 11.07 7.28 5.16
CA PHE A 21 10.93 7.72 3.77
C PHE A 21 10.13 9.01 3.73
N VAL A 22 10.62 10.00 3.01
CA VAL A 22 9.93 11.28 2.79
C VAL A 22 9.91 11.55 1.28
N ASP A 23 8.72 11.77 0.73
CA ASP A 23 8.61 12.16 -0.66
C ASP A 23 9.03 13.62 -0.83
N GLY A 24 9.64 13.95 -1.97
CA GLY A 24 10.35 15.24 -2.14
C GLY A 24 9.44 16.48 -2.21
N ASP A 25 8.15 16.29 -2.31
CA ASP A 25 7.13 17.34 -2.33
C ASP A 25 6.34 17.45 -1.01
N ASP A 26 6.65 16.60 -0.04
CA ASP A 26 5.99 16.55 1.26
C ASP A 26 6.89 17.11 2.36
N PHE A 27 6.36 17.23 3.57
CA PHE A 27 7.13 17.61 4.74
C PHE A 27 6.65 16.89 6.01
N VAL A 28 7.49 16.93 7.04
CA VAL A 28 7.23 16.29 8.32
C VAL A 28 7.00 17.33 9.41
N ALA A 29 6.28 16.94 10.47
CA ALA A 29 6.08 17.79 11.62
C ALA A 29 7.44 18.11 12.30
N GLU A 30 7.58 19.33 12.79
CA GLU A 30 8.73 19.70 13.62
C GLU A 30 8.85 18.76 14.82
N ASN A 31 10.07 18.37 15.16
CA ASN A 31 10.38 17.41 16.25
C ASN A 31 9.85 15.98 16.04
N CYS A 32 9.22 15.61 14.89
CA CYS A 32 8.69 14.27 14.69
C CYS A 32 9.74 13.19 14.88
N PHE A 33 10.96 13.37 14.37
CA PHE A 33 12.05 12.39 14.52
C PHE A 33 12.43 12.17 15.98
N LYS A 34 12.46 13.22 16.79
CA LYS A 34 12.74 13.10 18.23
C LYS A 34 11.66 12.27 18.93
N VAL A 35 10.38 12.51 18.61
CA VAL A 35 9.25 11.77 19.17
C VAL A 35 9.28 10.31 18.72
N LEU A 36 9.43 10.06 17.42
CA LEU A 36 9.44 8.71 16.86
C LEU A 36 10.61 7.89 17.40
N LEU A 37 11.81 8.48 17.44
CA LEU A 37 13.01 7.80 17.94
C LEU A 37 12.88 7.48 19.44
N HIS A 38 12.42 8.43 20.25
CA HIS A 38 12.20 8.19 21.68
C HIS A 38 11.26 7.01 21.93
N ILE A 39 10.09 6.99 21.27
CA ILE A 39 9.11 5.90 21.40
C ILE A 39 9.68 4.57 20.89
N ALA A 40 10.35 4.59 19.75
CA ALA A 40 10.91 3.39 19.12
C ALA A 40 12.01 2.76 19.98
N GLU A 41 12.90 3.57 20.54
CA GLU A 41 14.01 3.07 21.37
C GLU A 41 13.53 2.61 22.75
N THR A 42 12.71 3.40 23.44
CA THR A 42 12.18 3.05 24.75
C THR A 42 11.41 1.73 24.73
N ASN A 43 10.68 1.45 23.64
CA ASN A 43 9.88 0.24 23.52
C ASN A 43 10.54 -0.84 22.65
N ALA A 44 11.79 -0.67 22.23
CA ALA A 44 12.52 -1.58 21.33
C ALA A 44 11.69 -1.99 20.10
N LEU A 45 11.09 -1.01 19.41
CA LEU A 45 10.15 -1.27 18.31
C LEU A 45 10.88 -1.60 17.01
N ASP A 46 10.26 -2.46 16.22
CA ASP A 46 10.66 -2.74 14.84
C ASP A 46 10.01 -1.76 13.87
N VAL A 47 8.73 -1.39 14.13
CA VAL A 47 7.96 -0.47 13.29
C VAL A 47 7.13 0.46 14.16
N VAL A 48 7.15 1.76 13.84
CA VAL A 48 6.19 2.75 14.35
C VAL A 48 5.37 3.25 13.17
N MET A 49 4.07 3.06 13.20
CA MET A 49 3.11 3.70 12.31
C MET A 49 2.55 4.96 12.98
N PHE A 50 2.30 6.00 12.20
CA PHE A 50 1.71 7.26 12.68
C PHE A 50 0.70 7.80 11.66
N ASP A 51 -0.02 8.86 12.06
CA ASP A 51 -1.01 9.49 11.20
C ASP A 51 -0.39 10.59 10.32
N PHE A 52 -1.09 10.91 9.24
CA PHE A 52 -0.75 12.00 8.35
C PHE A 52 -1.90 12.98 8.19
N LYS A 53 -1.61 14.15 7.63
CA LYS A 53 -2.61 15.13 7.23
C LYS A 53 -2.35 15.56 5.78
N ALA A 54 -3.39 15.50 4.94
CA ALA A 54 -3.35 16.11 3.62
C ALA A 54 -3.47 17.61 3.77
N VAL A 55 -2.60 18.37 3.08
CA VAL A 55 -2.46 19.81 3.21
C VAL A 55 -2.25 20.49 1.85
N ASN A 56 -2.48 21.79 1.81
CA ASN A 56 -2.11 22.61 0.66
C ASN A 56 -0.65 23.05 0.73
N PRO A 57 -0.01 23.45 -0.39
CA PRO A 57 1.40 23.84 -0.45
C PRO A 57 1.80 24.95 0.55
N ASP A 58 0.88 25.86 0.85
CA ASP A 58 1.14 27.01 1.74
C ASP A 58 0.85 26.72 3.24
N THR A 59 0.59 25.46 3.58
CA THR A 59 0.31 25.08 4.98
C THR A 59 1.59 25.21 5.82
N PRO A 60 1.55 25.96 6.94
CA PRO A 60 2.72 26.06 7.83
C PRO A 60 3.06 24.72 8.48
N VAL A 61 4.35 24.49 8.70
CA VAL A 61 4.83 23.31 9.45
C VAL A 61 4.33 23.40 10.90
N LEU A 62 3.77 22.31 11.39
CA LEU A 62 3.29 22.21 12.76
C LEU A 62 4.24 21.31 13.58
N THR A 63 4.35 21.58 14.87
CA THR A 63 5.15 20.78 15.80
C THR A 63 4.41 19.49 16.13
N ALA A 64 5.13 18.35 16.08
CA ALA A 64 4.60 17.08 16.53
C ALA A 64 4.29 17.12 18.02
N GLN A 65 3.11 16.65 18.40
CA GLN A 65 2.73 16.55 19.80
C GLN A 65 3.60 15.50 20.51
N SER A 66 4.09 15.81 21.69
CA SER A 66 4.78 14.84 22.55
C SER A 66 3.87 13.64 22.86
N CYS A 67 4.48 12.49 23.06
CA CYS A 67 3.80 11.27 23.48
C CYS A 67 4.68 10.56 24.51
N GLU A 68 4.09 10.16 25.63
CA GLU A 68 4.80 9.36 26.62
C GLU A 68 5.04 7.96 26.05
N ALA A 69 6.30 7.52 26.09
CA ALA A 69 6.70 6.24 25.51
C ALA A 69 6.10 5.02 26.25
N GLN A 70 5.65 5.23 27.48
CA GLN A 70 5.08 4.19 28.34
C GLN A 70 3.58 3.92 28.05
N ASP A 71 2.89 4.88 27.42
CA ASP A 71 1.44 4.81 27.18
C ASP A 71 1.10 4.17 25.81
N VAL A 72 2.06 3.51 25.17
CA VAL A 72 1.84 2.92 23.85
C VAL A 72 1.56 1.42 23.95
N LYS A 73 0.54 0.96 23.24
CA LYS A 73 0.23 -0.46 23.13
C LYS A 73 1.14 -1.12 22.08
N VAL A 74 2.12 -1.89 22.55
CA VAL A 74 3.00 -2.68 21.67
C VAL A 74 2.28 -3.97 21.27
N ILE A 75 2.22 -4.25 19.97
CA ILE A 75 1.63 -5.46 19.38
C ILE A 75 2.57 -5.99 18.28
N THR A 76 2.32 -7.19 17.77
CA THR A 76 2.98 -7.66 16.55
C THR A 76 2.33 -7.04 15.32
N GLY A 77 3.08 -6.97 14.21
CA GLY A 77 2.50 -6.51 12.95
C GLY A 77 1.37 -7.41 12.44
N LYS A 78 1.39 -8.70 12.76
CA LYS A 78 0.33 -9.65 12.44
C LYS A 78 -0.97 -9.36 13.21
N GLU A 79 -0.85 -9.07 14.51
CA GLU A 79 -1.98 -8.60 15.34
C GLU A 79 -2.52 -7.27 14.81
N PHE A 80 -1.65 -6.33 14.45
CA PHE A 80 -2.06 -5.06 13.85
C PHE A 80 -2.95 -5.27 12.62
N LEU A 81 -2.57 -6.17 11.72
CA LEU A 81 -3.29 -6.44 10.47
C LEU A 81 -4.62 -7.20 10.67
N THR A 82 -4.87 -7.77 11.85
CA THR A 82 -6.15 -8.39 12.17
C THR A 82 -7.27 -7.35 12.25
N ASP A 83 -6.99 -6.19 12.86
CA ASP A 83 -8.00 -5.17 13.14
C ASP A 83 -7.86 -3.93 12.27
N ASN A 84 -6.69 -3.69 11.69
CA ASN A 84 -6.40 -2.49 10.92
C ASN A 84 -6.23 -2.78 9.43
N CYS A 85 -6.66 -1.84 8.59
CA CYS A 85 -6.36 -1.86 7.17
C CYS A 85 -4.89 -1.49 6.94
N LEU A 86 -4.24 -2.16 6.00
CA LEU A 86 -2.89 -1.78 5.56
C LEU A 86 -2.95 -0.47 4.78
N HIS A 87 -2.23 0.53 5.24
CA HIS A 87 -1.85 1.68 4.42
C HIS A 87 -0.58 1.34 3.64
N GLY A 88 -0.67 1.41 2.31
CA GLY A 88 0.47 1.07 1.44
C GLY A 88 1.54 2.16 1.36
N ALA A 89 1.28 3.37 1.88
CA ALA A 89 2.21 4.48 1.81
C ALA A 89 3.39 4.29 2.76
N VAL A 90 4.58 4.07 2.22
CA VAL A 90 5.80 3.78 3.00
C VAL A 90 6.20 4.90 3.94
N TRP A 91 5.87 6.14 3.62
CA TRP A 91 6.15 7.32 4.44
C TRP A 91 5.32 7.40 5.74
N LEU A 92 4.39 6.46 5.97
CA LEU A 92 3.66 6.31 7.23
C LEU A 92 4.41 5.48 8.29
N TYR A 93 5.56 4.96 7.94
CA TYR A 93 6.27 4.00 8.79
C TYR A 93 7.70 4.47 9.10
N PHE A 94 8.04 4.41 10.38
CA PHE A 94 9.39 4.51 10.88
C PHE A 94 9.87 3.08 11.16
N VAL A 95 10.82 2.59 10.37
CA VAL A 95 11.16 1.16 10.29
C VAL A 95 12.58 0.92 10.78
N LYS A 96 12.79 -0.04 11.66
CA LYS A 96 14.10 -0.44 12.14
C LYS A 96 14.93 -1.00 10.97
N ARG A 97 16.15 -0.43 10.73
CA ARG A 97 17.01 -0.85 9.61
C ARG A 97 17.38 -2.32 9.71
N GLU A 98 17.69 -2.84 10.91
CA GLU A 98 17.98 -4.25 11.15
C GLU A 98 16.86 -5.19 10.70
N LEU A 99 15.57 -4.82 10.85
CA LEU A 99 14.45 -5.57 10.31
C LEU A 99 14.51 -5.66 8.79
N VAL A 100 14.79 -4.55 8.11
CA VAL A 100 14.88 -4.49 6.65
C VAL A 100 16.03 -5.37 6.14
N GLU A 101 17.17 -5.35 6.81
CA GLU A 101 18.34 -6.16 6.47
C GLU A 101 18.11 -7.65 6.73
N ARG A 102 17.60 -8.00 7.92
CA ARG A 102 17.31 -9.38 8.32
C ARG A 102 16.35 -10.08 7.37
N ASP A 103 15.25 -9.40 7.02
CA ASP A 103 14.20 -9.96 6.16
C ASP A 103 14.40 -9.66 4.67
N ARG A 104 15.51 -9.00 4.32
CA ARG A 104 15.90 -8.62 2.94
C ARG A 104 14.80 -7.87 2.22
N LEU A 105 14.17 -6.92 2.93
CA LEU A 105 13.09 -6.13 2.38
C LEU A 105 13.60 -5.16 1.31
N HIS A 106 12.87 -5.06 0.20
CA HIS A 106 13.20 -4.17 -0.90
C HIS A 106 11.93 -3.71 -1.63
N PHE A 107 12.04 -2.61 -2.34
CA PHE A 107 10.98 -2.13 -3.23
C PHE A 107 11.10 -2.82 -4.59
N PRO A 108 10.00 -3.39 -5.13
CA PRO A 108 9.98 -3.87 -6.52
C PRO A 108 10.32 -2.74 -7.49
N VAL A 109 11.36 -2.93 -8.31
CA VAL A 109 11.82 -1.90 -9.25
C VAL A 109 10.94 -1.87 -10.49
N SER A 110 10.70 -0.68 -11.06
CA SER A 110 9.98 -0.46 -12.32
C SER A 110 8.47 -0.67 -12.28
N HIS A 111 7.89 -0.83 -11.10
CA HIS A 111 6.44 -0.95 -10.90
C HIS A 111 5.90 0.18 -10.03
N ILE A 112 4.66 0.57 -10.30
CA ILE A 112 3.85 1.44 -9.44
C ILE A 112 3.28 0.56 -8.32
N CYS A 113 3.00 1.11 -7.14
CA CYS A 113 2.51 0.38 -5.96
C CYS A 113 3.57 -0.48 -5.22
N ASP A 114 4.84 -0.23 -5.46
CA ASP A 114 5.98 -0.80 -4.74
C ASP A 114 5.87 -0.61 -3.21
N ASP A 115 5.34 0.53 -2.77
CA ASP A 115 5.09 0.89 -1.38
C ASP A 115 4.22 -0.14 -0.65
N ASN A 116 3.19 -0.67 -1.33
CA ASN A 116 2.26 -1.63 -0.72
C ASN A 116 2.95 -2.95 -0.37
N VAL A 117 3.82 -3.44 -1.25
CA VAL A 117 4.56 -4.69 -1.04
C VAL A 117 5.58 -4.53 0.08
N PHE A 118 6.35 -3.42 0.06
CA PHE A 118 7.32 -3.12 1.11
C PHE A 118 6.65 -2.96 2.48
N SER A 119 5.60 -2.15 2.56
CA SER A 119 4.89 -1.87 3.81
C SER A 119 4.26 -3.14 4.40
N LEU A 120 3.62 -4.00 3.58
CA LEU A 120 3.12 -5.28 4.04
C LEU A 120 4.24 -6.15 4.61
N SER A 121 5.34 -6.27 3.88
CA SER A 121 6.49 -7.08 4.29
C SER A 121 7.09 -6.60 5.62
N ALA A 122 7.27 -5.28 5.77
CA ALA A 122 7.80 -4.68 6.99
C ALA A 122 6.88 -4.93 8.20
N ILE A 123 5.55 -4.78 8.01
CA ILE A 123 4.58 -5.00 9.08
C ILE A 123 4.53 -6.49 9.46
N LEU A 124 4.45 -7.41 8.49
CA LEU A 124 4.41 -8.85 8.78
C LEU A 124 5.67 -9.37 9.48
N ALA A 125 6.82 -8.79 9.17
CA ALA A 125 8.10 -9.11 9.80
C ALA A 125 8.26 -8.48 11.20
N ALA A 126 7.45 -7.48 11.58
CA ALA A 126 7.57 -6.77 12.84
C ALA A 126 7.06 -7.62 14.01
N HIS A 127 7.94 -7.87 14.99
CA HIS A 127 7.56 -8.49 16.26
C HIS A 127 7.06 -7.46 17.28
N ARG A 128 7.49 -6.21 17.14
CA ARG A 128 7.15 -5.11 18.05
C ARG A 128 6.77 -3.88 17.25
N MET A 129 5.51 -3.58 17.21
CA MET A 129 4.93 -2.48 16.44
C MET A 129 3.99 -1.64 17.30
N VAL A 130 3.93 -0.35 17.01
CA VAL A 130 2.99 0.60 17.60
C VAL A 130 2.32 1.40 16.49
N LYS A 131 1.03 1.68 16.64
CA LYS A 131 0.32 2.71 15.89
C LYS A 131 0.07 3.91 16.79
N LEU A 132 0.61 5.05 16.40
CA LEU A 132 0.44 6.33 17.09
C LEU A 132 -0.69 7.13 16.40
N SER A 133 -1.64 7.63 17.18
CA SER A 133 -2.64 8.60 16.71
C SER A 133 -2.04 10.01 16.75
N LYS A 134 -0.91 10.21 16.08
CA LYS A 134 -0.16 11.47 16.00
C LYS A 134 0.18 11.78 14.55
N VAL A 135 -0.12 13.01 14.12
CA VAL A 135 0.26 13.50 12.79
C VAL A 135 1.75 13.83 12.80
N CYS A 136 2.52 13.03 12.08
CA CYS A 136 3.96 13.26 11.88
C CYS A 136 4.31 13.63 10.45
N TYR A 137 3.40 13.41 9.51
CA TYR A 137 3.63 13.61 8.08
C TYR A 137 2.55 14.49 7.46
N TYR A 138 2.95 15.40 6.57
CA TYR A 138 2.08 16.29 5.83
C TYR A 138 2.19 16.00 4.35
N TYR A 139 1.12 15.39 3.82
CA TYR A 139 1.00 15.07 2.40
C TYR A 139 0.51 16.28 1.62
N VAL A 140 1.36 16.84 0.77
CA VAL A 140 1.07 18.08 0.02
C VAL A 140 0.30 17.76 -1.25
N GLN A 141 -0.93 18.23 -1.34
CA GLN A 141 -1.77 18.08 -2.52
C GLN A 141 -1.46 19.16 -3.57
N ARG A 142 -0.85 18.75 -4.69
CA ARG A 142 -0.54 19.66 -5.81
C ARG A 142 -1.38 19.33 -7.04
N PRO A 143 -1.87 20.37 -7.80
CA PRO A 143 -2.41 20.15 -9.13
C PRO A 143 -1.34 19.62 -10.05
N GLY A 144 -1.62 18.54 -10.81
CA GLY A 144 -0.68 18.00 -11.82
C GLY A 144 0.20 16.82 -11.40
N SER A 145 -0.14 16.12 -10.32
CA SER A 145 0.51 14.87 -9.92
C SER A 145 0.57 13.85 -11.09
N ILE A 146 1.63 13.04 -11.12
CA ILE A 146 1.98 12.02 -12.15
C ILE A 146 0.82 11.07 -12.52
N ILE A 147 -0.18 10.93 -11.67
CA ILE A 147 -1.37 10.08 -11.87
C ILE A 147 -2.26 10.56 -13.05
N HIS A 148 -2.00 11.72 -13.65
CA HIS A 148 -2.86 12.36 -14.66
C HIS A 148 -2.46 12.15 -16.12
N GLU A 149 -1.46 11.30 -16.42
CA GLU A 149 -1.11 10.99 -17.82
C GLU A 149 -2.25 10.20 -18.49
N LYS A 150 -2.68 10.69 -19.70
CA LYS A 150 -3.91 10.21 -20.36
C LYS A 150 -3.67 9.16 -21.45
N SER A 151 -2.42 8.83 -21.81
CA SER A 151 -2.14 7.89 -22.89
C SER A 151 -2.66 6.47 -22.57
N ILE A 152 -3.12 5.74 -23.59
CA ILE A 152 -3.60 4.36 -23.46
C ILE A 152 -2.44 3.46 -22.99
N ALA A 153 -1.23 3.65 -23.53
CA ALA A 153 -0.06 2.88 -23.15
C ALA A 153 0.28 3.04 -21.66
N HIS A 154 0.23 4.28 -21.14
CA HIS A 154 0.44 4.55 -19.71
C HIS A 154 -0.63 3.87 -18.84
N LYS A 155 -1.89 3.95 -19.26
CA LYS A 155 -3.00 3.29 -18.54
C LYS A 155 -2.85 1.77 -18.50
N LEU A 156 -2.49 1.14 -19.62
CA LEU A 156 -2.23 -0.31 -19.68
C LEU A 156 -1.06 -0.69 -18.78
N LYS A 157 0.06 0.07 -18.83
CA LYS A 157 1.18 -0.15 -17.92
C LYS A 157 0.74 -0.05 -16.46
N TYR A 158 -0.01 0.99 -16.11
CA TYR A 158 -0.52 1.19 -14.75
C TYR A 158 -1.39 0.01 -14.27
N MET A 159 -2.29 -0.52 -15.12
CA MET A 159 -3.09 -1.69 -14.77
C MET A 159 -2.25 -2.94 -14.61
N GLY A 160 -1.25 -3.14 -15.48
CA GLY A 160 -0.29 -4.23 -15.38
C GLY A 160 0.53 -4.16 -14.09
N ASP A 161 0.99 -2.98 -13.69
CA ASP A 161 1.71 -2.77 -12.44
C ASP A 161 0.84 -3.10 -11.21
N ILE A 162 -0.45 -2.74 -11.24
CA ILE A 162 -1.41 -3.10 -10.18
C ILE A 162 -1.62 -4.62 -10.10
N ILE A 163 -1.72 -5.30 -11.23
CA ILE A 163 -1.84 -6.77 -11.26
C ILE A 163 -0.57 -7.41 -10.71
N TYR A 164 0.60 -6.93 -11.13
CA TYR A 164 1.88 -7.36 -10.59
C TYR A 164 1.96 -7.17 -9.06
N CYS A 165 1.54 -6.00 -8.57
CA CYS A 165 1.47 -5.72 -7.14
C CYS A 165 0.57 -6.71 -6.39
N SER A 166 -0.59 -7.07 -6.97
CA SER A 166 -1.48 -8.10 -6.40
C SER A 166 -0.77 -9.46 -6.25
N ASN A 167 0.02 -9.87 -7.25
CA ASN A 167 0.75 -11.12 -7.19
C ASN A 167 1.85 -11.09 -6.13
N GLN A 168 2.68 -10.04 -6.13
CA GLN A 168 3.73 -9.87 -5.12
C GLN A 168 3.16 -9.79 -3.70
N PHE A 169 2.05 -9.09 -3.53
CA PHE A 169 1.32 -9.02 -2.26
C PHE A 169 0.84 -10.42 -1.82
N GLY A 170 0.36 -11.23 -2.76
CA GLY A 170 -0.01 -12.63 -2.52
C GLY A 170 1.17 -13.50 -2.08
N GLU A 171 2.32 -13.39 -2.75
CA GLU A 171 3.55 -14.11 -2.38
C GLU A 171 4.00 -13.77 -0.96
N VAL A 172 3.95 -12.49 -0.58
CA VAL A 172 4.27 -12.06 0.79
C VAL A 172 3.29 -12.67 1.80
N ILE A 173 1.98 -12.71 1.52
CA ILE A 173 0.98 -13.34 2.41
C ILE A 173 1.27 -14.82 2.59
N GLU A 174 1.54 -15.54 1.49
CA GLU A 174 1.80 -16.98 1.55
C GLU A 174 3.08 -17.32 2.32
N LYS A 175 4.12 -16.47 2.22
CA LYS A 175 5.35 -16.62 3.04
C LYS A 175 5.05 -16.69 4.54
N TYR A 176 4.04 -15.94 5.00
CA TYR A 176 3.66 -15.87 6.42
C TYR A 176 2.39 -16.71 6.75
N ARG A 177 1.88 -17.50 5.79
CA ARG A 177 0.59 -18.20 5.94
C ARG A 177 0.47 -19.00 7.25
N GLY A 178 1.52 -19.75 7.63
CA GLY A 178 1.54 -20.57 8.83
C GLY A 178 1.53 -19.79 10.16
N GLU A 179 1.79 -18.50 10.10
CA GLU A 179 1.86 -17.61 11.27
C GLU A 179 0.65 -16.66 11.37
N LEU A 180 -0.22 -16.66 10.35
CA LEU A 180 -1.40 -15.80 10.30
C LEU A 180 -2.62 -16.52 10.85
N SER A 181 -3.41 -15.82 11.66
CA SER A 181 -4.75 -16.27 12.01
C SER A 181 -5.65 -16.28 10.77
N GLU A 182 -6.68 -17.14 10.74
CA GLU A 182 -7.62 -17.17 9.62
C GLU A 182 -8.31 -15.82 9.36
N PRO A 183 -8.72 -15.03 10.37
CA PRO A 183 -9.26 -13.69 10.14
C PRO A 183 -8.24 -12.75 9.48
N THR A 184 -6.98 -12.75 9.93
CA THR A 184 -5.91 -11.92 9.35
C THR A 184 -5.62 -12.32 7.91
N TYR A 185 -5.46 -13.62 7.65
CA TYR A 185 -5.23 -14.14 6.30
C TYR A 185 -6.36 -13.75 5.36
N SER A 186 -7.62 -14.00 5.76
CA SER A 186 -8.80 -13.65 4.95
C SER A 186 -8.84 -12.14 4.62
N ARG A 187 -8.48 -11.29 5.59
CA ARG A 187 -8.42 -9.84 5.42
C ARG A 187 -7.35 -9.45 4.40
N LEU A 188 -6.15 -10.00 4.53
CA LEU A 188 -5.05 -9.73 3.60
C LEU A 188 -5.35 -10.22 2.18
N ILE A 189 -5.97 -11.38 2.02
CA ILE A 189 -6.44 -11.87 0.72
C ILE A 189 -7.52 -10.93 0.14
N GLY A 190 -8.44 -10.43 0.97
CA GLY A 190 -9.40 -9.40 0.56
C GLY A 190 -8.71 -8.12 0.05
N ARG A 191 -7.67 -7.68 0.75
CA ARG A 191 -6.85 -6.52 0.34
C ARG A 191 -6.09 -6.80 -0.96
N ARG A 192 -5.44 -7.96 -1.10
CA ARG A 192 -4.82 -8.41 -2.36
C ARG A 192 -5.83 -8.36 -3.51
N ASN A 193 -7.00 -8.91 -3.32
CA ASN A 193 -8.04 -8.92 -4.35
C ASN A 193 -8.45 -7.51 -4.76
N SER A 194 -8.44 -6.52 -3.85
CA SER A 194 -8.83 -5.14 -4.17
C SER A 194 -8.00 -4.51 -5.29
N PHE A 195 -6.73 -4.88 -5.43
CA PHE A 195 -5.90 -4.43 -6.54
C PHE A 195 -6.48 -4.86 -7.90
N LEU A 196 -6.94 -6.10 -8.00
CA LEU A 196 -7.54 -6.64 -9.24
C LEU A 196 -8.85 -5.92 -9.60
N TYR A 197 -9.66 -5.56 -8.60
CA TYR A 197 -10.85 -4.74 -8.82
C TYR A 197 -10.50 -3.33 -9.30
N ILE A 198 -9.48 -2.72 -8.72
CA ILE A 198 -8.96 -1.39 -9.16
C ILE A 198 -8.51 -1.48 -10.61
N ALA A 199 -7.77 -2.53 -11.00
CA ALA A 199 -7.34 -2.75 -12.38
C ALA A 199 -8.54 -2.86 -13.34
N ILE A 200 -9.57 -3.65 -13.01
CA ILE A 200 -10.78 -3.80 -13.83
C ILE A 200 -11.54 -2.48 -13.96
N VAL A 201 -11.78 -1.77 -12.85
CA VAL A 201 -12.49 -0.47 -12.89
C VAL A 201 -11.70 0.55 -13.69
N GLY A 202 -10.39 0.59 -13.51
CA GLY A 202 -9.50 1.44 -14.31
C GLY A 202 -9.57 1.11 -15.79
N ALA A 203 -9.53 -0.18 -16.15
CA ALA A 203 -9.62 -0.66 -17.52
C ALA A 203 -10.96 -0.35 -18.19
N LEU A 204 -12.06 -0.51 -17.47
CA LEU A 204 -13.40 -0.13 -17.94
C LEU A 204 -13.48 1.37 -18.25
N ARG A 205 -12.95 2.21 -17.37
CA ARG A 205 -12.91 3.68 -17.56
C ARG A 205 -11.99 4.08 -18.70
N ALA A 206 -10.90 3.36 -18.90
CA ALA A 206 -9.90 3.64 -19.93
C ALA A 206 -10.28 3.07 -21.31
N GLY A 207 -11.25 2.16 -21.38
CA GLY A 207 -11.63 1.46 -22.63
C GLY A 207 -10.69 0.32 -23.03
N VAL A 208 -9.89 -0.20 -22.09
CA VAL A 208 -8.87 -1.26 -22.33
C VAL A 208 -9.18 -2.56 -21.55
N ILE A 209 -10.45 -2.81 -21.29
CA ILE A 209 -10.90 -3.95 -20.48
C ILE A 209 -10.56 -5.31 -21.11
N SER A 210 -10.54 -5.39 -22.44
CA SER A 210 -10.25 -6.64 -23.16
C SER A 210 -8.82 -7.11 -22.90
N GLU A 211 -7.86 -6.21 -22.96
CA GLU A 211 -6.44 -6.45 -22.71
C GLU A 211 -6.21 -6.87 -21.27
N VAL A 212 -6.80 -6.16 -20.32
CA VAL A 212 -6.68 -6.46 -18.88
C VAL A 212 -7.35 -7.80 -18.55
N CYS A 213 -8.51 -8.12 -19.12
CA CYS A 213 -9.15 -9.42 -18.93
C CYS A 213 -8.30 -10.57 -19.51
N ALA A 214 -7.65 -10.35 -20.65
CA ALA A 214 -6.75 -11.34 -21.23
C ALA A 214 -5.54 -11.61 -20.32
N GLN A 215 -4.94 -10.57 -19.77
CA GLN A 215 -3.84 -10.70 -18.80
C GLN A 215 -4.29 -11.44 -17.53
N LEU A 216 -5.38 -11.00 -16.90
CA LEU A 216 -5.92 -11.63 -15.69
C LEU A 216 -6.24 -13.11 -15.89
N LYS A 217 -6.76 -13.47 -17.08
CA LYS A 217 -7.02 -14.86 -17.45
C LYS A 217 -5.75 -15.67 -17.62
N ALA A 218 -4.75 -15.11 -18.31
CA ALA A 218 -3.46 -15.75 -18.53
C ALA A 218 -2.72 -16.03 -17.20
N GLU A 219 -2.86 -15.15 -16.21
CA GLU A 219 -2.29 -15.28 -14.88
C GLU A 219 -3.15 -16.09 -13.90
N GLY A 220 -4.31 -16.63 -14.32
CA GLY A 220 -5.19 -17.43 -13.47
C GLY A 220 -5.89 -16.63 -12.36
N LEU A 221 -6.03 -15.32 -12.52
CA LEU A 221 -6.58 -14.40 -11.52
C LEU A 221 -8.11 -14.19 -11.66
N LEU A 222 -8.74 -14.85 -12.61
CA LEU A 222 -10.19 -14.87 -12.77
C LEU A 222 -10.76 -16.26 -12.39
N PRO A 223 -11.97 -16.32 -11.82
CA PRO A 223 -12.82 -15.20 -11.37
C PRO A 223 -12.24 -14.49 -10.13
N LEU A 224 -12.60 -13.21 -9.98
CA LEU A 224 -12.13 -12.41 -8.85
C LEU A 224 -12.58 -13.01 -7.50
N GLY A 225 -11.67 -13.01 -6.53
CA GLY A 225 -11.93 -13.39 -5.16
C GLY A 225 -12.81 -12.37 -4.41
N LYS A 226 -13.19 -12.71 -3.18
CA LYS A 226 -13.97 -11.82 -2.31
C LYS A 226 -13.12 -10.67 -1.79
N LEU A 227 -13.76 -9.53 -1.56
CA LEU A 227 -13.20 -8.39 -0.82
C LEU A 227 -13.59 -8.48 0.66
N ASP A 228 -12.79 -7.86 1.52
CA ASP A 228 -13.18 -7.68 2.92
C ASP A 228 -14.31 -6.64 3.00
N LYS A 229 -15.44 -7.03 3.59
CA LYS A 229 -16.62 -6.17 3.70
C LYS A 229 -16.41 -4.98 4.65
N ARG A 230 -15.41 -5.04 5.54
CA ARG A 230 -15.08 -3.92 6.43
C ARG A 230 -14.47 -2.75 5.67
N ASP A 231 -13.73 -3.04 4.59
CA ASP A 231 -13.02 -2.06 3.79
C ASP A 231 -13.76 -1.71 2.49
N PHE A 232 -14.66 -2.61 2.02
CA PHE A 232 -15.36 -2.50 0.73
C PHE A 232 -16.86 -2.79 0.88
N THR A 233 -17.62 -1.75 1.17
CA THR A 233 -19.07 -1.84 1.45
C THR A 233 -19.98 -1.68 0.23
N ASP A 234 -19.46 -1.12 -0.88
CA ASP A 234 -20.24 -0.81 -2.08
C ASP A 234 -20.65 -2.09 -2.84
N THR A 235 -21.92 -2.17 -3.18
CA THR A 235 -22.52 -3.28 -3.94
C THR A 235 -21.95 -3.43 -5.36
N ARG A 236 -21.38 -2.37 -5.94
CA ARG A 236 -20.70 -2.40 -7.26
C ARG A 236 -19.59 -3.44 -7.30
N TRP A 237 -18.89 -3.66 -6.19
CA TRP A 237 -17.85 -4.69 -6.10
C TRP A 237 -18.40 -6.10 -6.26
N THR A 238 -19.61 -6.36 -5.75
CA THR A 238 -20.30 -7.65 -5.94
C THR A 238 -20.67 -7.86 -7.39
N ALA A 239 -21.16 -6.83 -8.09
CA ALA A 239 -21.47 -6.90 -9.52
C ALA A 239 -20.21 -7.22 -10.36
N ILE A 240 -19.12 -6.53 -10.12
CA ILE A 240 -17.83 -6.78 -10.81
C ILE A 240 -17.36 -8.22 -10.57
N ARG A 241 -17.46 -8.72 -9.35
CA ARG A 241 -17.10 -10.11 -9.03
C ARG A 241 -17.95 -11.13 -9.79
N LEU A 242 -19.25 -10.91 -9.88
CA LEU A 242 -20.13 -11.79 -10.64
C LEU A 242 -19.81 -11.76 -12.14
N LEU A 243 -19.61 -10.57 -12.70
CA LEU A 243 -19.24 -10.40 -14.10
C LEU A 243 -17.87 -11.02 -14.42
N SER A 244 -16.94 -11.04 -13.47
CA SER A 244 -15.61 -11.64 -13.64
C SER A 244 -15.62 -13.16 -13.86
N ARG A 245 -16.71 -13.83 -13.54
CA ARG A 245 -16.92 -15.26 -13.85
C ARG A 245 -17.06 -15.52 -15.36
N CYS A 246 -17.48 -14.49 -16.11
CA CYS A 246 -17.57 -14.52 -17.55
C CYS A 246 -16.87 -13.26 -18.12
N PRO A 247 -15.56 -13.32 -18.41
CA PRO A 247 -14.79 -12.15 -18.88
C PRO A 247 -15.40 -11.45 -20.10
N MET A 248 -16.10 -12.19 -20.96
CA MET A 248 -16.81 -11.61 -22.10
C MET A 248 -17.89 -10.62 -21.66
N MET A 249 -18.55 -10.83 -20.52
CA MET A 249 -19.54 -9.88 -19.98
C MET A 249 -18.87 -8.59 -19.51
N LEU A 250 -17.69 -8.66 -18.89
CA LEU A 250 -16.90 -7.47 -18.56
C LEU A 250 -16.51 -6.67 -19.81
N CYS A 251 -16.07 -7.37 -20.87
CA CYS A 251 -15.76 -6.74 -22.15
C CYS A 251 -16.99 -6.11 -22.81
N ALA A 252 -18.16 -6.77 -22.75
CA ALA A 252 -19.41 -6.22 -23.27
C ALA A 252 -19.83 -4.95 -22.52
N VAL A 253 -19.72 -4.95 -21.18
CA VAL A 253 -19.96 -3.75 -20.35
C VAL A 253 -19.01 -2.62 -20.74
N GLY A 254 -17.73 -2.91 -20.94
CA GLY A 254 -16.74 -1.92 -21.38
C GLY A 254 -17.06 -1.30 -22.73
N LYS A 255 -17.50 -2.11 -23.70
CA LYS A 255 -17.96 -1.62 -25.01
C LYS A 255 -19.18 -0.72 -24.87
N LEU A 256 -20.18 -1.11 -24.06
CA LEU A 256 -21.35 -0.28 -23.80
C LEU A 256 -20.98 1.06 -23.16
N MET A 257 -20.09 1.05 -22.18
CA MET A 257 -19.60 2.29 -21.53
C MET A 257 -18.84 3.21 -22.49
N SER A 258 -18.14 2.65 -23.48
CA SER A 258 -17.43 3.45 -24.50
C SER A 258 -18.41 4.08 -25.53
N TRP A 259 -19.55 3.46 -25.75
CA TRP A 259 -20.61 3.95 -26.63
C TRP A 259 -21.43 5.12 -26.01
N LEU A 260 -21.48 5.17 -24.66
CA LEU A 260 -22.22 6.17 -23.90
C LEU A 260 -21.39 7.44 -23.55
N LYS A 261 -20.11 7.47 -23.95
CA LYS A 261 -19.21 8.63 -23.84
C LYS A 261 -19.12 9.37 -25.15
#